data_63892b59e7904a05911fd9615cbc1222
#
_entry.id   63892b59e7904a05911fd9615cbc1222
#
_cell.length_a   1.000
_cell.length_b   1.000
_cell.length_c   1.000
_cell.angle_alpha   90.00
_cell.angle_beta   90.00
_cell.angle_gamma   90.00
#
_symmetry.space_group_name_H-M   'P 1'
#
loop_
_entity.id
_entity.type
_entity.pdbx_description
1 polymer ?
#
loop_
_entity_poly.entity_id
_entity_poly.type
_entity_poly.pdbx_seq_one_letter_code
_entity_poly.pdbx_strand_id
1 'polypeptide(L)'
;ESEQGVNDFNPTQLMWDVHPDRDREWFEKETRNMSRRQIAQELECNFNTSGETVIHPDDIKRIFQNVREPRHRAGFDRNYWIWEEYNSDYTYMLVADVARGDGKDFSVFHIIKLETMEVIAEYQGKPAPDVYGNMLFSAGKEYGNCLLVVENNSVGFAVLDKLKDLEYPNLYYSIKSTHEYVNQLEAEVMTNSVAGFTTSQKTRPLIVAKLEEFIRNKLITIYSSRTSNEFKTFVWNNGRPQAMRSY
;
A
#
# COMPACT_ATOMS: atom_id res chain seq x y z
N GLU A 1 29.33 12.48 -8.94
CA GLU A 1 30.34 12.46 -10.06
C GLU A 1 31.26 13.67 -9.98
N SER A 2 30.77 14.90 -9.72
CA SER A 2 31.63 16.10 -9.55
C SER A 2 32.49 16.01 -8.29
N GLU A 3 31.97 15.50 -7.17
CA GLU A 3 32.74 15.27 -5.94
C GLU A 3 33.85 14.22 -6.08
N GLN A 4 33.73 13.33 -7.08
CA GLN A 4 34.71 12.30 -7.41
C GLN A 4 35.76 12.76 -8.45
N GLY A 5 35.68 14.02 -8.87
CA GLY A 5 36.61 14.56 -9.86
C GLY A 5 36.42 14.03 -11.29
N VAL A 6 35.22 13.53 -11.62
CA VAL A 6 34.89 12.95 -12.93
C VAL A 6 34.51 14.02 -13.95
N ASN A 7 34.26 15.26 -13.51
CA ASN A 7 33.96 16.40 -14.39
C ASN A 7 34.47 17.73 -13.79
N ASP A 8 34.44 18.79 -14.59
CA ASP A 8 34.95 20.13 -14.24
C ASP A 8 33.95 20.99 -13.44
N PHE A 9 32.85 20.45 -12.98
CA PHE A 9 31.85 21.18 -12.19
C PHE A 9 32.23 21.17 -10.71
N ASN A 10 32.17 22.33 -10.07
CA ASN A 10 32.33 22.46 -8.63
C ASN A 10 30.96 22.27 -7.95
N PRO A 11 30.78 21.22 -7.13
CA PRO A 11 29.54 21.03 -6.43
C PRO A 11 29.36 22.08 -5.33
N THR A 12 28.18 22.69 -5.26
CA THR A 12 27.80 23.59 -4.18
C THR A 12 26.61 23.00 -3.45
N GLN A 13 26.75 22.69 -2.18
CA GLN A 13 25.69 22.19 -1.34
C GLN A 13 25.17 23.31 -0.44
N LEU A 14 23.87 23.65 -0.60
CA LEU A 14 23.16 24.64 0.19
C LEU A 14 22.08 23.94 1.02
N MET A 15 22.41 23.61 2.25
CA MET A 15 21.45 23.03 3.19
C MET A 15 20.46 24.10 3.67
N TRP A 16 19.33 23.66 4.21
CA TRP A 16 18.24 24.56 4.62
C TRP A 16 18.68 25.63 5.65
N ASP A 17 19.61 25.29 6.53
CA ASP A 17 20.12 26.14 7.62
C ASP A 17 21.15 27.23 7.17
N VAL A 18 21.53 27.21 5.90
CA VAL A 18 22.39 28.27 5.31
C VAL A 18 21.61 29.56 5.11
N HIS A 19 20.29 29.50 5.00
CA HIS A 19 19.43 30.67 4.81
C HIS A 19 19.14 31.34 6.17
N PRO A 20 19.44 32.69 6.33
CA PRO A 20 19.37 33.37 7.62
C PRO A 20 17.95 33.40 8.25
N ASP A 21 16.88 33.29 7.44
CA ASP A 21 15.50 33.31 7.91
C ASP A 21 14.93 31.92 8.16
N ARG A 22 15.76 30.86 8.07
CA ARG A 22 15.33 29.47 8.26
C ARG A 22 15.94 28.94 9.55
N ASP A 23 15.20 29.07 10.62
CA ASP A 23 15.53 28.50 11.91
C ASP A 23 14.91 27.10 12.12
N ARG A 24 15.10 26.56 13.30
CA ARG A 24 14.56 25.24 13.67
C ARG A 24 13.02 25.24 13.69
N GLU A 25 12.38 26.32 14.05
CA GLU A 25 10.92 26.45 14.08
C GLU A 25 10.37 26.42 12.65
N TRP A 26 11.03 27.14 11.75
CA TRP A 26 10.72 27.06 10.31
C TRP A 26 10.86 25.63 9.80
N PHE A 27 11.96 24.93 10.14
CA PHE A 27 12.20 23.54 9.71
C PHE A 27 11.11 22.60 10.21
N GLU A 28 10.76 22.66 11.49
CA GLU A 28 9.71 21.82 12.10
C GLU A 28 8.33 22.07 11.49
N LYS A 29 8.03 23.31 11.11
CA LYS A 29 6.77 23.69 10.44
C LYS A 29 6.72 23.17 9.00
N GLU A 30 7.80 23.40 8.24
CA GLU A 30 7.88 23.02 6.83
C GLU A 30 7.86 21.49 6.67
N THR A 31 8.55 20.77 7.54
CA THR A 31 8.70 19.32 7.46
C THR A 31 7.50 18.51 7.95
N ARG A 32 6.49 19.15 8.56
CA ARG A 32 5.31 18.43 9.12
C ARG A 32 4.61 17.50 8.14
N ASN A 33 4.51 17.94 6.90
CA ASN A 33 3.80 17.20 5.85
C ASN A 33 4.76 16.58 4.81
N MET A 34 6.07 16.69 5.04
CA MET A 34 7.07 16.11 4.15
C MET A 34 7.48 14.72 4.62
N SER A 35 7.68 13.80 3.66
CA SER A 35 8.34 12.53 3.95
C SER A 35 9.81 12.76 4.33
N ARG A 36 10.40 11.84 5.11
CA ARG A 36 11.83 11.92 5.47
C ARG A 36 12.74 11.99 4.25
N ARG A 37 12.35 11.35 3.16
CA ARG A 37 13.07 11.43 1.90
C ARG A 37 13.02 12.82 1.27
N GLN A 38 11.85 13.47 1.25
CA GLN A 38 11.72 14.84 0.75
C GLN A 38 12.59 15.78 1.60
N ILE A 39 12.57 15.61 2.93
CA ILE A 39 13.44 16.37 3.83
C ILE A 39 14.92 16.17 3.45
N ALA A 40 15.36 14.91 3.31
CA ALA A 40 16.72 14.60 2.95
C ALA A 40 17.13 15.19 1.59
N GLN A 41 16.27 15.09 0.58
CA GLN A 41 16.56 15.58 -0.76
C GLN A 41 16.46 17.09 -0.89
N GLU A 42 15.40 17.71 -0.36
CA GLU A 42 15.08 19.12 -0.62
C GLU A 42 15.71 20.06 0.41
N LEU A 43 15.90 19.60 1.64
CA LEU A 43 16.42 20.44 2.73
C LEU A 43 17.83 20.06 3.15
N GLU A 44 18.18 18.78 3.16
CA GLU A 44 19.50 18.30 3.61
C GLU A 44 20.44 17.98 2.43
N CYS A 45 20.03 18.23 1.19
CA CYS A 45 20.81 17.98 -0.03
C CYS A 45 21.37 16.54 -0.12
N ASN A 46 20.68 15.57 0.46
CA ASN A 46 21.09 14.17 0.42
C ASN A 46 20.41 13.45 -0.74
N PHE A 47 21.14 13.29 -1.83
CA PHE A 47 20.64 12.65 -3.07
C PHE A 47 21.00 11.16 -3.18
N ASN A 48 21.75 10.61 -2.22
CA ASN A 48 22.17 9.20 -2.22
C ASN A 48 21.08 8.24 -1.71
N THR A 49 19.88 8.35 -2.26
CA THR A 49 18.71 7.56 -1.83
C THR A 49 18.45 6.31 -2.69
N SER A 50 19.36 5.94 -3.59
CA SER A 50 19.25 4.69 -4.34
C SER A 50 19.62 3.50 -3.45
N GLY A 51 18.65 2.61 -3.24
CA GLY A 51 18.81 1.43 -2.38
C GLY A 51 18.30 1.60 -0.94
N GLU A 52 17.87 2.79 -0.55
CA GLU A 52 17.17 3.00 0.74
C GLU A 52 15.74 2.45 0.70
N THR A 53 15.31 1.91 1.82
CA THR A 53 13.93 1.43 1.96
C THR A 53 12.93 2.59 1.85
N VAL A 54 11.78 2.33 1.23
CA VAL A 54 10.68 3.30 1.11
C VAL A 54 10.15 3.69 2.49
N ILE A 55 10.07 2.71 3.39
CA ILE A 55 9.73 2.92 4.80
C ILE A 55 11.04 3.05 5.59
N HIS A 56 11.11 4.06 6.46
CA HIS A 56 12.31 4.31 7.24
C HIS A 56 12.65 3.11 8.16
N PRO A 57 13.93 2.74 8.34
CA PRO A 57 14.33 1.58 9.14
C PRO A 57 13.80 1.58 10.58
N ASP A 58 13.71 2.75 11.23
CA ASP A 58 13.15 2.84 12.60
C ASP A 58 11.65 2.59 12.63
N ASP A 59 10.92 3.00 11.59
CA ASP A 59 9.50 2.71 11.44
C ASP A 59 9.27 1.21 11.17
N ILE A 60 10.14 0.59 10.37
CA ILE A 60 10.14 -0.87 10.18
C ILE A 60 10.36 -1.59 11.51
N LYS A 61 11.37 -1.19 12.30
CA LYS A 61 11.61 -1.76 13.64
C LYS A 61 10.37 -1.64 14.54
N ARG A 62 9.68 -0.49 14.50
CA ARG A 62 8.45 -0.27 15.27
C ARG A 62 7.32 -1.17 14.80
N ILE A 63 7.13 -1.36 13.48
CA ILE A 63 6.12 -2.29 12.95
C ILE A 63 6.37 -3.69 13.47
N PHE A 64 7.64 -4.14 13.51
CA PHE A 64 8.00 -5.46 14.04
C PHE A 64 7.64 -5.67 15.50
N GLN A 65 7.48 -4.61 16.30
CA GLN A 65 7.00 -4.73 17.69
C GLN A 65 5.52 -5.14 17.78
N ASN A 66 4.74 -4.91 16.72
CA ASN A 66 3.32 -5.29 16.64
C ASN A 66 3.13 -6.70 16.05
N VAL A 67 4.18 -7.28 15.45
CA VAL A 67 4.09 -8.62 14.83
C VAL A 67 3.72 -9.67 15.87
N ARG A 68 2.70 -10.44 15.56
CA ARG A 68 2.21 -11.52 16.40
C ARG A 68 1.63 -12.67 15.57
N GLU A 69 1.58 -13.85 16.14
CA GLU A 69 0.93 -15.00 15.50
C GLU A 69 -0.57 -14.74 15.30
N PRO A 70 -1.14 -15.17 14.16
CA PRO A 70 -2.58 -15.09 13.94
C PRO A 70 -3.31 -16.03 14.91
N ARG A 71 -4.53 -15.66 15.30
CA ARG A 71 -5.42 -16.52 16.10
C ARG A 71 -5.83 -17.76 15.32
N HIS A 72 -6.11 -17.56 14.01
CA HIS A 72 -6.52 -18.62 13.11
C HIS A 72 -5.72 -18.56 11.81
N ARG A 73 -5.53 -19.73 11.21
CA ARG A 73 -5.01 -19.88 9.86
C ARG A 73 -6.02 -20.72 9.08
N ALA A 74 -6.75 -20.08 8.18
CA ALA A 74 -7.78 -20.67 7.35
C ALA A 74 -7.30 -20.97 5.93
N GLY A 75 -8.18 -21.54 5.11
CA GLY A 75 -7.89 -21.97 3.75
C GLY A 75 -7.17 -23.32 3.71
N PHE A 76 -7.18 -23.96 2.52
CA PHE A 76 -6.59 -25.28 2.30
C PHE A 76 -5.06 -25.28 2.55
N ASP A 77 -4.39 -24.21 2.15
CA ASP A 77 -2.96 -23.99 2.31
C ASP A 77 -2.59 -23.29 3.64
N ARG A 78 -3.58 -22.98 4.49
CA ARG A 78 -3.43 -22.25 5.75
C ARG A 78 -2.77 -20.87 5.60
N ASN A 79 -2.89 -20.25 4.44
CA ASN A 79 -2.29 -18.96 4.10
C ASN A 79 -3.20 -17.77 4.37
N TYR A 80 -4.45 -17.98 4.76
CA TYR A 80 -5.35 -16.95 5.25
C TYR A 80 -5.16 -16.82 6.77
N TRP A 81 -4.47 -15.78 7.18
CA TRP A 81 -4.14 -15.48 8.57
C TRP A 81 -5.12 -14.48 9.15
N ILE A 82 -5.73 -14.80 10.30
CA ILE A 82 -6.77 -14.00 10.94
C ILE A 82 -6.32 -13.68 12.36
N TRP A 83 -6.21 -12.38 12.68
CA TRP A 83 -5.91 -11.87 14.01
C TRP A 83 -7.15 -11.48 14.78
N GLU A 84 -8.19 -10.98 14.08
CA GLU A 84 -9.50 -10.66 14.67
C GLU A 84 -10.62 -11.16 13.75
N GLU A 85 -11.66 -11.70 14.35
CA GLU A 85 -12.87 -12.10 13.66
C GLU A 85 -13.80 -10.90 13.44
N TYR A 86 -14.82 -11.09 12.60
CA TYR A 86 -15.84 -10.08 12.36
C TYR A 86 -16.57 -9.68 13.67
N ASN A 87 -16.78 -8.40 13.84
CA ASN A 87 -17.63 -7.82 14.86
C ASN A 87 -18.50 -6.73 14.22
N SER A 88 -19.82 -6.83 14.39
CA SER A 88 -20.81 -5.90 13.81
C SER A 88 -20.67 -4.44 14.27
N ASP A 89 -19.91 -4.18 15.34
CA ASP A 89 -19.69 -2.83 15.88
C ASP A 89 -18.67 -2.02 15.05
N TYR A 90 -17.97 -2.67 14.10
CA TYR A 90 -16.91 -2.07 13.30
C TYR A 90 -17.17 -2.16 11.81
N THR A 91 -16.56 -1.26 11.07
CA THR A 91 -16.57 -1.21 9.60
C THR A 91 -15.25 -1.76 9.04
N TYR A 92 -15.35 -2.54 7.97
CA TYR A 92 -14.19 -3.20 7.37
C TYR A 92 -14.04 -2.86 5.90
N MET A 93 -12.80 -2.93 5.45
CA MET A 93 -12.44 -2.84 4.04
C MET A 93 -11.50 -3.99 3.69
N LEU A 94 -11.78 -4.69 2.60
CA LEU A 94 -10.90 -5.69 2.01
C LEU A 94 -10.20 -5.10 0.81
N VAL A 95 -8.87 -5.13 0.79
CA VAL A 95 -8.04 -4.63 -0.32
C VAL A 95 -7.26 -5.79 -0.91
N ALA A 96 -7.34 -5.98 -2.22
CA ALA A 96 -6.75 -7.12 -2.92
C ALA A 96 -5.89 -6.72 -4.12
N ASP A 97 -4.69 -7.29 -4.17
CA ASP A 97 -3.80 -7.34 -5.33
C ASP A 97 -3.89 -8.73 -5.98
N VAL A 98 -3.87 -8.77 -7.31
CA VAL A 98 -4.14 -9.97 -8.09
C VAL A 98 -2.95 -10.37 -8.94
N ALA A 99 -2.41 -11.56 -8.68
CA ALA A 99 -1.43 -12.22 -9.54
C ALA A 99 -2.07 -13.31 -10.42
N ARG A 100 -1.38 -13.72 -11.46
CA ARG A 100 -1.86 -14.74 -12.41
C ARG A 100 -1.96 -16.16 -11.81
N GLY A 101 -1.29 -16.41 -10.69
CA GLY A 101 -1.28 -17.72 -10.05
C GLY A 101 -0.25 -18.72 -10.62
N ASP A 102 0.24 -18.52 -11.83
CA ASP A 102 1.22 -19.37 -12.52
C ASP A 102 2.67 -18.83 -12.47
N GLY A 103 2.85 -17.62 -11.94
CA GLY A 103 4.12 -16.90 -11.88
C GLY A 103 4.82 -16.96 -10.53
N LYS A 104 5.79 -16.05 -10.36
CA LYS A 104 6.51 -15.85 -9.08
C LYS A 104 5.70 -15.03 -8.09
N ASP A 105 4.82 -14.14 -8.58
CA ASP A 105 4.06 -13.20 -7.79
C ASP A 105 2.90 -13.89 -7.05
N PHE A 106 2.53 -13.31 -5.92
CA PHE A 106 1.43 -13.76 -5.09
C PHE A 106 0.20 -12.87 -5.26
N SER A 107 -0.98 -13.47 -5.23
CA SER A 107 -2.22 -12.76 -4.93
C SER A 107 -2.29 -12.54 -3.42
N VAL A 108 -2.61 -11.32 -3.01
CA VAL A 108 -2.65 -10.91 -1.60
C VAL A 108 -3.92 -10.13 -1.33
N PHE A 109 -4.57 -10.39 -0.21
CA PHE A 109 -5.54 -9.45 0.32
C PHE A 109 -5.31 -9.15 1.80
N HIS A 110 -5.72 -7.96 2.20
CA HIS A 110 -5.75 -7.51 3.59
C HIS A 110 -7.16 -7.07 3.96
N ILE A 111 -7.58 -7.41 5.19
CA ILE A 111 -8.80 -6.86 5.79
C ILE A 111 -8.40 -5.85 6.85
N ILE A 112 -8.95 -4.64 6.71
CA ILE A 112 -8.63 -3.49 7.55
C ILE A 112 -9.88 -3.10 8.32
N LYS A 113 -9.77 -3.02 9.65
CA LYS A 113 -10.77 -2.43 10.55
C LYS A 113 -10.60 -0.92 10.51
N LEU A 114 -11.59 -0.18 10.01
CA LEU A 114 -11.45 1.22 9.64
C LEU A 114 -11.35 2.16 10.84
N GLU A 115 -12.06 1.88 11.92
CA GLU A 115 -12.08 2.75 13.12
C GLU A 115 -10.73 2.83 13.82
N THR A 116 -9.93 1.75 13.75
CA THR A 116 -8.61 1.66 14.39
C THR A 116 -7.46 1.58 13.41
N MET A 117 -7.75 1.45 12.11
CA MET A 117 -6.77 1.25 11.03
C MET A 117 -5.84 0.06 11.33
N GLU A 118 -6.40 -1.05 11.78
CA GLU A 118 -5.68 -2.28 12.04
C GLU A 118 -5.85 -3.26 10.88
N VAL A 119 -4.76 -3.82 10.38
CA VAL A 119 -4.78 -4.94 9.42
C VAL A 119 -5.03 -6.21 10.21
N ILE A 120 -6.27 -6.68 10.22
CA ILE A 120 -6.75 -7.76 11.10
C ILE A 120 -6.78 -9.14 10.44
N ALA A 121 -6.68 -9.20 9.13
CA ALA A 121 -6.54 -10.45 8.39
C ALA A 121 -5.72 -10.25 7.11
N GLU A 122 -5.02 -11.30 6.69
CA GLU A 122 -4.16 -11.31 5.50
C GLU A 122 -4.18 -12.68 4.83
N TYR A 123 -4.32 -12.69 3.52
CA TYR A 123 -4.06 -13.84 2.68
C TYR A 123 -2.89 -13.57 1.75
N GLN A 124 -2.04 -14.58 1.54
CA GLN A 124 -1.00 -14.56 0.52
C GLN A 124 -0.90 -15.94 -0.12
N GLY A 125 -1.09 -16.05 -1.43
CA GLY A 125 -1.05 -17.34 -2.11
C GLY A 125 -1.02 -17.19 -3.63
N LYS A 126 -1.14 -18.32 -4.33
CA LYS A 126 -1.10 -18.39 -5.80
C LYS A 126 -2.34 -19.10 -6.36
N PRO A 127 -3.56 -18.70 -6.00
CA PRO A 127 -4.78 -19.26 -6.58
C PRO A 127 -4.92 -18.81 -8.04
N ALA A 128 -5.65 -19.60 -8.83
CA ALA A 128 -6.14 -19.12 -10.12
C ALA A 128 -7.10 -17.92 -9.91
N PRO A 129 -7.22 -16.98 -10.85
CA PRO A 129 -8.02 -15.76 -10.67
C PRO A 129 -9.49 -16.00 -10.32
N ASP A 130 -10.12 -17.01 -10.91
CA ASP A 130 -11.51 -17.40 -10.62
C ASP A 130 -11.68 -17.96 -9.20
N VAL A 131 -10.72 -18.78 -8.74
CA VAL A 131 -10.65 -19.27 -7.36
C VAL A 131 -10.44 -18.11 -6.40
N TYR A 132 -9.54 -17.18 -6.74
CA TYR A 132 -9.30 -16.00 -5.93
C TYR A 132 -10.53 -15.10 -5.81
N GLY A 133 -11.31 -14.93 -6.90
CA GLY A 133 -12.59 -14.23 -6.86
C GLY A 133 -13.58 -14.84 -5.87
N ASN A 134 -13.68 -16.18 -5.83
CA ASN A 134 -14.51 -16.87 -4.83
C ASN A 134 -14.00 -16.67 -3.39
N MET A 135 -12.66 -16.64 -3.19
CA MET A 135 -12.08 -16.40 -1.87
C MET A 135 -12.38 -14.97 -1.40
N LEU A 136 -12.23 -13.98 -2.26
CA LEU A 136 -12.55 -12.57 -1.95
C LEU A 136 -14.03 -12.40 -1.62
N PHE A 137 -14.93 -13.04 -2.39
CA PHE A 137 -16.35 -13.05 -2.12
C PHE A 137 -16.64 -13.60 -0.72
N SER A 138 -16.07 -14.75 -0.38
CA SER A 138 -16.29 -15.40 0.91
C SER A 138 -15.75 -14.55 2.07
N ALA A 139 -14.52 -14.06 1.95
CA ALA A 139 -13.89 -13.21 2.96
C ALA A 139 -14.65 -11.89 3.15
N GLY A 140 -15.07 -11.25 2.06
CA GLY A 140 -15.87 -10.03 2.12
C GLY A 140 -17.22 -10.22 2.81
N LYS A 141 -17.89 -11.36 2.57
CA LYS A 141 -19.14 -11.74 3.26
C LYS A 141 -18.91 -12.04 4.73
N GLU A 142 -17.83 -12.73 5.07
CA GLU A 142 -17.44 -13.04 6.44
C GLU A 142 -17.28 -11.76 7.27
N TYR A 143 -16.75 -10.68 6.66
CA TYR A 143 -16.62 -9.37 7.30
C TYR A 143 -17.78 -8.41 6.97
N GLY A 144 -19.00 -8.91 6.95
CA GLY A 144 -20.23 -8.10 6.90
C GLY A 144 -20.51 -7.45 5.54
N ASN A 145 -20.12 -8.07 4.42
CA ASN A 145 -20.13 -7.48 3.08
C ASN A 145 -19.32 -6.17 3.04
N CYS A 146 -18.11 -6.20 3.58
CA CYS A 146 -17.24 -5.04 3.65
C CYS A 146 -16.93 -4.46 2.26
N LEU A 147 -16.51 -3.19 2.20
CA LEU A 147 -16.06 -2.59 0.94
C LEU A 147 -14.90 -3.39 0.37
N LEU A 148 -15.06 -3.90 -0.85
CA LEU A 148 -14.08 -4.75 -1.50
C LEU A 148 -13.38 -3.99 -2.63
N VAL A 149 -12.11 -3.70 -2.43
CA VAL A 149 -11.24 -2.95 -3.36
C VAL A 149 -10.29 -3.93 -4.03
N VAL A 150 -10.43 -4.13 -5.33
CA VAL A 150 -9.52 -4.98 -6.12
C VAL A 150 -8.72 -4.11 -7.06
N GLU A 151 -7.41 -4.33 -7.16
CA GLU A 151 -6.61 -3.72 -8.21
C GLU A 151 -7.06 -4.28 -9.57
N ASN A 152 -7.48 -3.38 -10.48
CA ASN A 152 -8.10 -3.76 -11.74
C ASN A 152 -7.11 -3.86 -12.91
N ASN A 153 -5.81 -3.86 -12.66
CA ASN A 153 -4.81 -4.00 -13.69
C ASN A 153 -4.71 -5.46 -14.16
N SER A 154 -4.49 -5.66 -15.49
CA SER A 154 -4.23 -6.99 -16.06
C SER A 154 -5.27 -8.04 -15.66
N VAL A 155 -4.88 -8.98 -14.78
CA VAL A 155 -5.72 -10.12 -14.35
C VAL A 155 -6.81 -9.70 -13.36
N GLY A 156 -6.68 -8.54 -12.72
CA GLY A 156 -7.67 -8.04 -11.76
C GLY A 156 -9.07 -7.86 -12.34
N PHE A 157 -9.19 -7.57 -13.64
CA PHE A 157 -10.48 -7.50 -14.32
C PHE A 157 -11.24 -8.83 -14.27
N ALA A 158 -10.55 -9.97 -14.46
CA ALA A 158 -11.19 -11.28 -14.41
C ALA A 158 -11.74 -11.60 -13.00
N VAL A 159 -11.03 -11.18 -11.97
CA VAL A 159 -11.48 -11.30 -10.58
C VAL A 159 -12.70 -10.41 -10.32
N LEU A 160 -12.68 -9.18 -10.81
CA LEU A 160 -13.81 -8.24 -10.68
C LEU A 160 -15.06 -8.75 -11.41
N ASP A 161 -14.91 -9.30 -12.61
CA ASP A 161 -16.02 -9.87 -13.36
C ASP A 161 -16.60 -11.09 -12.60
N LYS A 162 -15.74 -11.95 -12.04
CA LYS A 162 -16.18 -13.04 -11.17
C LYS A 162 -16.98 -12.56 -9.95
N LEU A 163 -16.55 -11.46 -9.30
CA LEU A 163 -17.26 -10.87 -8.16
C LEU A 163 -18.62 -10.27 -8.56
N LYS A 164 -18.72 -9.68 -9.75
CA LYS A 164 -20.00 -9.22 -10.32
C LYS A 164 -20.95 -10.39 -10.63
N ASP A 165 -20.43 -11.46 -11.23
CA ASP A 165 -21.21 -12.69 -11.50
C ASP A 165 -21.75 -13.32 -10.20
N LEU A 166 -21.01 -13.17 -9.10
CA LEU A 166 -21.42 -13.60 -7.77
C LEU A 166 -22.32 -12.57 -7.06
N GLU A 167 -22.64 -11.46 -7.71
CA GLU A 167 -23.46 -10.37 -7.18
C GLU A 167 -22.93 -9.84 -5.82
N TYR A 168 -21.59 -9.62 -5.72
CA TYR A 168 -21.05 -9.05 -4.50
C TYR A 168 -21.58 -7.62 -4.29
N PRO A 169 -22.19 -7.30 -3.13
CA PRO A 169 -23.04 -6.12 -2.99
C PRO A 169 -22.28 -4.81 -2.72
N ASN A 170 -20.96 -4.84 -2.46
CA ASN A 170 -20.21 -3.68 -2.01
C ASN A 170 -18.80 -3.62 -2.65
N LEU A 171 -18.79 -3.58 -4.00
CA LEU A 171 -17.55 -3.37 -4.76
C LEU A 171 -17.16 -1.91 -4.80
N TYR A 172 -15.85 -1.66 -4.76
CA TYR A 172 -15.26 -0.35 -5.01
C TYR A 172 -15.34 -0.02 -6.50
N TYR A 173 -15.79 1.18 -6.81
CA TYR A 173 -15.73 1.78 -8.14
C TYR A 173 -15.01 3.11 -8.10
N SER A 174 -14.44 3.51 -9.22
CA SER A 174 -13.80 4.82 -9.39
C SER A 174 -14.17 5.47 -10.71
N ILE A 175 -14.10 6.79 -10.77
CA ILE A 175 -14.27 7.56 -12.00
C ILE A 175 -12.97 7.46 -12.82
N LYS A 176 -13.06 7.08 -14.09
CA LYS A 176 -11.90 6.86 -14.98
C LYS A 176 -10.98 8.07 -15.11
N SER A 177 -11.51 9.30 -15.04
CA SER A 177 -10.74 10.53 -15.24
C SER A 177 -10.08 11.06 -13.96
N THR A 178 -10.77 10.99 -12.83
CA THR A 178 -10.34 11.59 -11.55
C THR A 178 -9.82 10.57 -10.57
N HIS A 179 -10.12 9.27 -10.76
CA HIS A 179 -9.87 8.17 -9.82
C HIS A 179 -10.59 8.33 -8.47
N GLU A 180 -11.62 9.19 -8.42
CA GLU A 180 -12.47 9.36 -7.25
C GLU A 180 -13.33 8.12 -7.02
N TYR A 181 -13.53 7.80 -5.75
CA TYR A 181 -14.43 6.73 -5.34
C TYR A 181 -15.89 7.06 -5.68
N VAL A 182 -16.59 6.05 -6.13
CA VAL A 182 -18.05 6.08 -6.36
C VAL A 182 -18.63 4.80 -5.76
N ASN A 183 -19.74 4.90 -5.06
CA ASN A 183 -20.43 3.70 -4.58
C ASN A 183 -21.05 2.91 -5.74
N GLN A 184 -21.35 1.63 -5.50
CA GLN A 184 -21.79 0.73 -6.55
C GLN A 184 -23.09 1.17 -7.22
N LEU A 185 -24.06 1.68 -6.43
CA LEU A 185 -25.37 2.14 -6.97
C LEU A 185 -25.21 3.35 -7.90
N GLU A 186 -24.36 4.30 -7.54
CA GLU A 186 -24.06 5.43 -8.41
C GLU A 186 -23.29 4.99 -9.65
N ALA A 187 -22.37 4.04 -9.51
CA ALA A 187 -21.54 3.54 -10.60
C ALA A 187 -22.38 2.81 -11.68
N GLU A 188 -23.47 2.16 -11.31
CA GLU A 188 -24.37 1.47 -12.25
C GLU A 188 -25.08 2.43 -13.23
N VAL A 189 -25.27 3.69 -12.84
CA VAL A 189 -25.88 4.71 -13.69
C VAL A 189 -24.85 5.61 -14.40
N MET A 190 -23.55 5.47 -14.07
CA MET A 190 -22.48 6.29 -14.64
C MET A 190 -21.76 5.54 -15.77
N THR A 191 -21.60 6.19 -16.92
CA THR A 191 -20.90 5.64 -18.09
C THR A 191 -19.37 5.68 -17.97
N ASN A 192 -18.83 6.49 -17.07
CA ASN A 192 -17.40 6.73 -16.88
C ASN A 192 -16.81 6.11 -15.61
N SER A 193 -17.59 5.27 -14.92
CA SER A 193 -17.11 4.48 -13.77
C SER A 193 -16.38 3.21 -14.23
N VAL A 194 -15.49 2.71 -13.36
CA VAL A 194 -14.80 1.43 -13.54
C VAL A 194 -14.71 0.73 -12.19
N ALA A 195 -15.00 -0.58 -12.18
CA ALA A 195 -14.86 -1.39 -10.99
C ALA A 195 -13.38 -1.54 -10.61
N GLY A 196 -13.10 -1.53 -9.32
CA GLY A 196 -11.76 -1.67 -8.78
C GLY A 196 -10.93 -0.41 -8.80
N PHE A 197 -9.74 -0.52 -8.24
CA PHE A 197 -8.75 0.56 -8.15
C PHE A 197 -7.69 0.42 -9.25
N THR A 198 -7.43 1.51 -9.99
CA THR A 198 -6.41 1.52 -11.05
C THR A 198 -5.09 2.07 -10.53
N THR A 199 -4.08 1.21 -10.42
CA THR A 199 -2.70 1.63 -10.17
C THR A 199 -2.09 2.14 -11.47
N SER A 200 -1.64 3.38 -11.46
CA SER A 200 -1.04 4.08 -12.60
C SER A 200 0.25 4.79 -12.19
N GLN A 201 0.96 5.35 -13.15
CA GLN A 201 2.14 6.20 -12.87
C GLN A 201 1.78 7.43 -12.02
N LYS A 202 0.52 7.89 -12.06
CA LYS A 202 0.03 9.01 -11.26
C LYS A 202 -0.40 8.58 -9.85
N THR A 203 -1.16 7.47 -9.74
CA THR A 203 -1.73 7.02 -8.46
C THR A 203 -0.74 6.30 -7.58
N ARG A 204 0.19 5.50 -8.16
CA ARG A 204 1.18 4.73 -7.40
C ARG A 204 2.05 5.57 -6.45
N PRO A 205 2.66 6.70 -6.88
CA PRO A 205 3.43 7.55 -5.96
C PRO A 205 2.59 8.11 -4.80
N LEU A 206 1.33 8.46 -5.07
CA LEU A 206 0.41 8.99 -4.04
C LEU A 206 0.08 7.93 -2.99
N ILE A 207 -0.21 6.69 -3.42
CA ILE A 207 -0.50 5.57 -2.51
C ILE A 207 0.72 5.28 -1.63
N VAL A 208 1.92 5.23 -2.24
CA VAL A 208 3.16 4.93 -1.51
C VAL A 208 3.48 6.03 -0.50
N ALA A 209 3.34 7.30 -0.90
CA ALA A 209 3.53 8.44 0.00
C ALA A 209 2.52 8.40 1.17
N LYS A 210 1.25 8.03 0.87
CA LYS A 210 0.22 7.92 1.90
C LYS A 210 0.47 6.77 2.86
N LEU A 211 0.93 5.63 2.35
CA LEU A 211 1.33 4.51 3.21
C LEU A 211 2.50 4.88 4.13
N GLU A 212 3.53 5.55 3.59
CA GLU A 212 4.66 6.04 4.40
C GLU A 212 4.19 7.01 5.48
N GLU A 213 3.31 7.97 5.14
CA GLU A 213 2.71 8.90 6.09
C GLU A 213 1.95 8.18 7.22
N PHE A 214 1.12 7.21 6.88
CA PHE A 214 0.35 6.43 7.87
C PHE A 214 1.26 5.64 8.80
N ILE A 215 2.30 5.04 8.27
CA ILE A 215 3.28 4.30 9.06
C ILE A 215 4.07 5.26 9.96
N ARG A 216 4.62 6.33 9.43
CA ARG A 216 5.40 7.34 10.15
C ARG A 216 4.60 7.96 11.30
N ASN A 217 3.34 8.30 11.05
CA ASN A 217 2.45 8.91 12.03
C ASN A 217 1.75 7.89 12.95
N LYS A 218 2.09 6.59 12.85
CA LYS A 218 1.51 5.50 13.68
C LYS A 218 -0.02 5.37 13.52
N LEU A 219 -0.52 5.69 12.33
CA LEU A 219 -1.96 5.65 12.02
C LEU A 219 -2.44 4.29 11.54
N ILE A 220 -1.53 3.35 11.26
CA ILE A 220 -1.85 1.97 10.86
C ILE A 220 -1.10 0.96 11.73
N THR A 221 -1.79 -0.10 12.09
CA THR A 221 -1.20 -1.24 12.83
C THR A 221 -1.18 -2.48 11.94
N ILE A 222 -0.02 -3.11 11.81
CA ILE A 222 0.21 -4.30 11.00
C ILE A 222 0.73 -5.42 11.91
N TYR A 223 0.06 -6.57 11.89
CA TYR A 223 0.42 -7.73 12.71
C TYR A 223 1.19 -8.81 11.95
N SER A 224 1.14 -8.75 10.61
CA SER A 224 1.75 -9.75 9.74
C SER A 224 3.27 -9.64 9.70
N SER A 225 3.96 -10.76 9.97
CA SER A 225 5.39 -10.88 9.72
C SER A 225 5.73 -10.89 8.23
N ARG A 226 4.83 -11.38 7.35
CA ARG A 226 5.02 -11.38 5.89
C ARG A 226 5.08 -9.95 5.38
N THR A 227 4.02 -9.17 5.59
CA THR A 227 3.96 -7.74 5.20
C THR A 227 5.11 -6.93 5.81
N SER A 228 5.44 -7.15 7.09
CA SER A 228 6.53 -6.46 7.77
C SER A 228 7.90 -6.76 7.14
N ASN A 229 8.13 -7.99 6.67
CA ASN A 229 9.37 -8.35 6.00
C ASN A 229 9.48 -7.73 4.59
N GLU A 230 8.37 -7.56 3.87
CA GLU A 230 8.38 -6.91 2.56
C GLU A 230 8.84 -5.46 2.63
N PHE A 231 8.54 -4.73 3.70
CA PHE A 231 9.05 -3.36 3.89
C PHE A 231 10.57 -3.26 3.92
N LYS A 232 11.29 -4.31 4.32
CA LYS A 232 12.76 -4.33 4.31
C LYS A 232 13.34 -4.38 2.90
N THR A 233 12.57 -4.92 1.96
CA THR A 233 12.98 -5.10 0.55
C THR A 233 12.26 -4.14 -0.39
N PHE A 234 11.37 -3.29 0.12
CA PHE A 234 10.71 -2.26 -0.64
C PHE A 234 11.58 -1.01 -0.65
N VAL A 235 12.24 -0.77 -1.80
CA VAL A 235 13.31 0.22 -1.92
C VAL A 235 13.04 1.23 -3.03
N TRP A 236 13.70 2.38 -2.90
CA TRP A 236 13.76 3.35 -3.97
C TRP A 236 14.81 2.95 -5.00
N ASN A 237 14.42 2.79 -6.25
CA ASN A 237 15.33 2.58 -7.36
C ASN A 237 15.04 3.59 -8.47
N ASN A 238 16.00 4.43 -8.80
CA ASN A 238 15.87 5.51 -9.79
C ASN A 238 14.59 6.36 -9.59
N GLY A 239 14.31 6.72 -8.34
CA GLY A 239 13.15 7.53 -7.99
C GLY A 239 11.80 6.78 -7.98
N ARG A 240 11.79 5.47 -8.20
CA ARG A 240 10.57 4.64 -8.20
C ARG A 240 10.60 3.63 -7.05
N PRO A 241 9.49 3.51 -6.29
CA PRO A 241 9.39 2.50 -5.24
C PRO A 241 9.14 1.13 -5.88
N GLN A 242 9.97 0.15 -5.54
CA GLN A 242 9.85 -1.23 -6.04
C GLN A 242 10.43 -2.25 -5.06
N ALA A 243 10.02 -3.50 -5.19
CA ALA A 243 10.68 -4.59 -4.48
C ALA A 243 12.12 -4.77 -4.98
N MET A 244 13.04 -5.03 -4.05
CA MET A 244 14.41 -5.38 -4.37
C MET A 244 14.41 -6.69 -5.20
N ARG A 245 15.11 -6.70 -6.33
CA ARG A 245 15.24 -7.93 -7.11
C ARG A 245 16.14 -8.88 -6.33
N SER A 246 15.62 -10.04 -5.96
CA SER A 246 16.46 -11.17 -5.55
C SER A 246 17.18 -11.68 -6.81
N TYR A 247 18.50 -11.58 -6.80
CA TYR A 247 19.36 -12.22 -7.81
C TYR A 247 19.40 -13.74 -7.60
#